data_b130669f968be5f4706ef90d5a3cc570
#
_entry.id   b130669f968be5f4706ef90d5a3cc570
#
_cell.length_a   1.000
_cell.length_b   1.000
_cell.length_c   1.000
_cell.angle_alpha   90.00
_cell.angle_beta   90.00
_cell.angle_gamma   90.00
#
_symmetry.space_group_name_H-M   'P 1'
#
loop_
_entity.id
_entity.type
_entity.pdbx_description
1 polymer ?
#
loop_
_entity_poly.entity_id
_entity_poly.type
_entity_poly.pdbx_seq_one_letter_code
_entity_poly.pdbx_strand_id
1 'polypeptide(L)'
;GGVVYSTNPNFQYPSDDEPPAQTLPPAQQNLKLWLVKLGGNKIVTSVRGFIGTEADLSHLGKQLKAACGAGGSAKEDEILIQGDHRDKLLTWLSDKGYKAKKAGG
;
A
#
# COMPACT_ATOMS: atom_id res chain seq x y z
N GLY A 1 -11.75 -15.74 18.56
CA GLY A 1 -11.41 -16.05 18.55
C GLY A 1 -11.31 -16.01 18.22
N GLY A 2 -11.55 -15.97 18.36
CA GLY A 2 -11.25 -16.38 18.19
C GLY A 2 -11.44 -16.39 17.77
N VAL A 3 -11.45 -16.37 17.91
CA VAL A 3 -11.52 -16.77 17.53
C VAL A 3 -11.99 -16.68 17.41
N VAL A 4 -12.22 -16.72 17.55
CA VAL A 4 -12.49 -17.04 17.34
C VAL A 4 -13.06 -16.98 17.34
N TYR A 5 -13.35 -17.01 17.53
CA TYR A 5 -13.65 -17.39 17.45
C TYR A 5 -13.89 -17.74 17.26
N SER A 6 -13.96 -18.00 17.30
CA SER A 6 -14.10 -18.73 16.95
C SER A 6 -14.57 -19.16 16.83
N THR A 7 -14.78 -19.29 17.25
CA THR A 7 -15.07 -20.04 16.99
C THR A 7 -15.65 -20.34 16.58
N ASN A 8 -15.45 -20.21 16.65
CA ASN A 8 -16.37 -20.51 15.70
C ASN A 8 -16.09 -21.76 14.87
N PRO A 9 -16.78 -22.76 15.11
CA PRO A 9 -16.44 -24.04 14.50
C PRO A 9 -16.65 -24.10 13.00
N ASN A 10 -17.44 -23.26 12.43
CA ASN A 10 -17.58 -23.26 10.99
C ASN A 10 -16.69 -22.20 10.37
N PHE A 11 -15.57 -21.98 11.01
CA PHE A 11 -14.57 -21.13 10.45
C PHE A 11 -14.23 -21.56 9.04
N GLN A 12 -14.21 -20.59 8.13
CA GLN A 12 -13.92 -20.85 6.74
C GLN A 12 -12.45 -20.61 6.49
N TYR A 13 -11.80 -21.59 5.93
CA TYR A 13 -10.42 -21.40 5.52
C TYR A 13 -10.38 -20.69 4.18
N PRO A 14 -9.52 -19.70 4.03
CA PRO A 14 -9.40 -19.05 2.73
C PRO A 14 -8.91 -20.05 1.71
N SER A 15 -9.41 -19.93 0.50
CA SER A 15 -8.91 -20.74 -0.59
C SER A 15 -7.58 -20.20 -1.05
N ASP A 16 -6.84 -21.01 -1.81
CA ASP A 16 -5.51 -20.63 -2.23
C ASP A 16 -5.51 -19.40 -3.13
N ASP A 17 -6.60 -19.13 -3.79
CA ASP A 17 -6.69 -18.00 -4.71
C ASP A 17 -7.32 -16.77 -4.08
N GLU A 18 -7.59 -16.80 -2.78
CA GLU A 18 -8.12 -15.64 -2.11
C GLU A 18 -6.99 -14.70 -1.69
N PRO A 19 -7.27 -13.39 -1.65
CA PRO A 19 -6.26 -12.46 -1.19
C PRO A 19 -5.89 -12.72 0.26
N PRO A 20 -4.71 -12.32 0.68
CA PRO A 20 -4.28 -12.53 2.06
C PRO A 20 -5.23 -11.84 3.03
N ALA A 21 -5.48 -12.50 4.13
CA ALA A 21 -6.34 -11.97 5.18
C ALA A 21 -5.58 -11.05 6.12
N GLN A 22 -4.27 -11.00 6.01
CA GLN A 22 -3.44 -10.22 6.90
C GLN A 22 -2.49 -9.33 6.14
N THR A 23 -2.25 -8.17 6.72
CA THR A 23 -1.27 -7.25 6.19
C THR A 23 0.07 -7.58 6.80
N LEU A 24 1.09 -7.70 5.97
CA LEU A 24 2.43 -7.93 6.47
C LEU A 24 2.92 -6.73 7.26
N PRO A 25 3.74 -6.96 8.29
CA PRO A 25 4.34 -5.83 9.00
C PRO A 25 5.25 -5.03 8.09
N PRO A 26 5.50 -3.77 8.43
CA PRO A 26 6.30 -2.91 7.56
C PRO A 26 7.64 -3.49 7.14
N ALA A 27 8.33 -4.14 8.05
CA ALA A 27 9.66 -4.68 7.74
C ALA A 27 9.62 -5.79 6.70
N GLN A 28 8.45 -6.39 6.47
CA GLN A 28 8.29 -7.46 5.49
C GLN A 28 7.68 -6.97 4.19
N GLN A 29 7.36 -5.69 4.09
CA GLN A 29 6.86 -5.10 2.86
C GLN A 29 8.04 -4.70 1.98
N ASN A 30 7.88 -4.88 0.67
CA ASN A 30 8.87 -4.43 -0.29
C ASN A 30 8.17 -3.51 -1.27
N LEU A 31 8.08 -2.25 -0.89
CA LEU A 31 7.35 -1.27 -1.68
C LEU A 31 8.24 -0.67 -2.74
N LYS A 32 7.65 -0.40 -3.89
CA LYS A 32 8.37 0.21 -5.00
C LYS A 32 7.65 1.47 -5.42
N LEU A 33 8.41 2.51 -5.61
CA LEU A 33 7.89 3.82 -5.96
C LEU A 33 8.20 4.11 -7.41
N TRP A 34 7.15 4.29 -8.19
CA TRP A 34 7.27 4.55 -9.62
C TRP A 34 6.77 5.95 -9.93
N LEU A 35 7.37 6.56 -10.93
CA LEU A 35 6.82 7.80 -11.47
C LEU A 35 6.07 7.45 -12.74
N VAL A 36 4.78 7.76 -12.75
CA VAL A 36 3.92 7.43 -13.88
C VAL A 36 3.42 8.71 -14.50
N LYS A 37 3.56 8.83 -15.81
CA LYS A 37 3.06 9.99 -16.54
C LYS A 37 1.69 9.68 -17.09
N LEU A 38 0.74 10.54 -16.79
CA LEU A 38 -0.60 10.48 -17.33
C LEU A 38 -0.73 11.52 -18.43
N GLY A 39 -1.79 11.45 -19.21
CA GLY A 39 -2.01 12.44 -20.24
C GLY A 39 -2.14 13.84 -19.68
N GLY A 40 -1.90 14.86 -20.49
CA GLY A 40 -2.10 16.25 -20.10
C GLY A 40 -1.09 16.77 -19.09
N ASN A 41 0.14 16.31 -19.17
CA ASN A 41 1.23 16.75 -18.28
C ASN A 41 1.02 16.38 -16.83
N LYS A 42 0.17 15.41 -16.57
CA LYS A 42 -0.04 14.94 -15.20
C LYS A 42 0.94 13.84 -14.88
N ILE A 43 1.48 13.89 -13.68
CA ILE A 43 2.32 12.81 -13.17
C ILE A 43 1.80 12.37 -11.83
N VAL A 44 2.01 11.10 -11.52
CA VAL A 44 1.64 10.53 -10.24
C VAL A 44 2.78 9.67 -9.73
N THR A 45 2.86 9.55 -8.43
CA THR A 45 3.77 8.60 -7.81
C THR A 45 2.96 7.36 -7.49
N SER A 46 3.41 6.21 -7.99
CA SER A 46 2.73 4.94 -7.78
C SER A 46 3.51 4.14 -6.73
N VAL A 47 2.80 3.67 -5.71
CA VAL A 47 3.40 2.83 -4.68
C VAL A 47 2.83 1.43 -4.88
N ARG A 48 3.71 0.49 -5.19
CA ARG A 48 3.32 -0.89 -5.50
C ARG A 48 4.04 -1.87 -4.60
N GLY A 49 3.49 -3.06 -4.55
CA GLY A 49 4.10 -4.14 -3.79
C GLY A 49 3.53 -4.33 -2.40
N PHE A 50 2.51 -3.58 -2.04
CA PHE A 50 1.89 -3.72 -0.73
C PHE A 50 1.17 -5.07 -0.64
N ILE A 51 1.42 -5.78 0.45
CA ILE A 51 0.76 -7.06 0.72
C ILE A 51 -0.09 -6.89 1.96
N GLY A 52 -1.40 -7.00 1.79
CA GLY A 52 -2.33 -6.83 2.90
C GLY A 52 -3.75 -6.63 2.44
N THR A 53 -4.59 -6.25 3.37
CA THR A 53 -6.01 -6.06 3.11
C THR A 53 -6.25 -4.73 2.39
N GLU A 54 -7.40 -4.63 1.74
CA GLU A 54 -7.78 -3.38 1.11
C GLU A 54 -7.96 -2.25 2.12
N ALA A 55 -8.45 -2.59 3.28
CA ALA A 55 -8.62 -1.58 4.33
C ALA A 55 -7.27 -1.00 4.75
N ASP A 56 -6.27 -1.85 4.90
CA ASP A 56 -4.95 -1.38 5.30
C ASP A 56 -4.26 -0.63 4.16
N LEU A 57 -4.45 -1.07 2.92
CA LEU A 57 -3.94 -0.34 1.77
C LEU A 57 -4.55 1.06 1.70
N SER A 58 -5.86 1.15 1.90
CA SER A 58 -6.55 2.42 1.88
C SER A 58 -6.06 3.33 3.00
N HIS A 59 -5.85 2.76 4.18
CA HIS A 59 -5.34 3.51 5.32
C HIS A 59 -3.94 4.06 5.03
N LEU A 60 -3.07 3.22 4.50
CA LEU A 60 -1.73 3.67 4.12
C LEU A 60 -1.83 4.76 3.07
N GLY A 61 -2.71 4.60 2.09
CA GLY A 61 -2.90 5.62 1.06
C GLY A 61 -3.29 6.97 1.65
N LYS A 62 -4.17 6.97 2.64
CA LYS A 62 -4.54 8.22 3.30
C LYS A 62 -3.36 8.86 4.00
N GLN A 63 -2.55 8.05 4.67
CA GLN A 63 -1.37 8.56 5.34
C GLN A 63 -0.38 9.16 4.36
N LEU A 64 -0.19 8.49 3.22
CA LEU A 64 0.75 9.00 2.23
C LEU A 64 0.24 10.27 1.58
N LYS A 65 -1.06 10.37 1.32
CA LYS A 65 -1.64 11.59 0.78
C LYS A 65 -1.43 12.75 1.75
N ALA A 66 -1.65 12.50 3.03
CA ALA A 66 -1.47 13.54 4.03
C ALA A 66 -0.02 13.96 4.13
N ALA A 67 0.89 13.00 4.05
CA ALA A 67 2.32 13.31 4.14
C ALA A 67 2.79 14.18 2.97
N CYS A 68 2.19 13.99 1.79
CA CYS A 68 2.55 14.74 0.61
C CYS A 68 1.71 16.00 0.43
N GLY A 69 0.64 16.13 1.17
CA GLY A 69 -0.30 17.21 0.96
C GLY A 69 -0.92 17.18 -0.43
N ALA A 70 -1.16 15.99 -0.96
CA ALA A 70 -1.62 15.81 -2.33
C ALA A 70 -2.79 14.83 -2.36
N GLY A 71 -3.52 14.86 -3.46
CA GLY A 71 -4.59 13.91 -3.68
C GLY A 71 -4.08 12.61 -4.24
N GLY A 72 -4.92 11.59 -4.25
CA GLY A 72 -4.57 10.32 -4.81
C GLY A 72 -5.64 9.28 -4.54
N SER A 73 -5.34 8.05 -4.87
CA SER A 73 -6.27 6.94 -4.66
C SER A 73 -5.48 5.68 -4.34
N ALA A 74 -6.20 4.71 -3.78
CA ALA A 74 -5.60 3.41 -3.47
C ALA A 74 -6.56 2.34 -3.94
N LYS A 75 -6.07 1.43 -4.78
CA LYS A 75 -6.88 0.32 -5.28
C LYS A 75 -5.97 -0.72 -5.90
N GLU A 76 -6.44 -1.96 -5.90
CA GLU A 76 -5.76 -3.03 -6.61
C GLU A 76 -4.27 -3.12 -6.26
N ASP A 77 -3.99 -3.02 -4.96
CA ASP A 77 -2.63 -3.15 -4.44
C ASP A 77 -1.71 -2.02 -4.86
N GLU A 78 -2.27 -0.90 -5.30
CA GLU A 78 -1.50 0.22 -5.75
C GLU A 78 -2.02 1.51 -5.13
N ILE A 79 -1.10 2.38 -4.73
CA ILE A 79 -1.46 3.71 -4.23
C ILE A 79 -0.93 4.72 -5.23
N LEU A 80 -1.79 5.62 -5.68
CA LEU A 80 -1.41 6.68 -6.61
C LEU A 80 -1.51 8.02 -5.89
N ILE A 81 -0.42 8.77 -5.90
CA ILE A 81 -0.35 10.10 -5.29
C ILE A 81 -0.05 11.09 -6.40
N GLN A 82 -0.84 12.14 -6.52
CA GLN A 82 -0.63 13.14 -7.57
C GLN A 82 0.68 13.87 -7.35
N GLY A 83 1.46 13.98 -8.41
CA GLY A 83 2.75 14.66 -8.37
C GLY A 83 3.90 13.69 -8.20
N ASP A 84 5.13 14.23 -8.20
CA ASP A 84 6.33 13.43 -7.99
C ASP A 84 6.76 13.57 -6.54
N HIS A 85 6.48 12.56 -5.75
CA HIS A 85 6.77 12.55 -4.32
C HIS A 85 7.61 11.35 -3.93
N ARG A 86 8.36 10.79 -4.89
CA ARG A 86 9.12 9.57 -4.64
C ARG A 86 10.08 9.71 -3.47
N ASP A 87 10.85 10.78 -3.45
CA ASP A 87 11.83 10.96 -2.37
C ASP A 87 11.16 11.16 -1.02
N LYS A 88 10.10 11.96 -1.00
CA LYS A 88 9.38 12.23 0.23
C LYS A 88 8.74 10.96 0.78
N LEU A 89 8.12 10.18 -0.10
CA LEU A 89 7.48 8.94 0.32
C LEU A 89 8.51 7.91 0.73
N LEU A 90 9.64 7.87 0.05
CA LEU A 90 10.70 6.95 0.44
C LEU A 90 11.16 7.21 1.87
N THR A 91 11.38 8.48 2.19
CA THR A 91 11.77 8.87 3.54
C THR A 91 10.67 8.55 4.56
N TRP A 92 9.44 8.89 4.23
CA TRP A 92 8.32 8.64 5.13
C TRP A 92 8.15 7.15 5.42
N LEU A 93 8.20 6.34 4.37
CA LEU A 93 8.05 4.89 4.52
C LEU A 93 9.19 4.29 5.30
N SER A 94 10.40 4.76 5.02
CA SER A 94 11.58 4.28 5.74
C SER A 94 11.47 4.62 7.22
N ASP A 95 11.00 5.82 7.55
CA ASP A 95 10.82 6.23 8.93
C ASP A 95 9.80 5.39 9.66
N LYS A 96 8.83 4.83 8.94
CA LYS A 96 7.82 3.97 9.53
C LYS A 96 8.21 2.51 9.54
N GLY A 97 9.43 2.20 9.11
CA GLY A 97 9.92 0.83 9.13
C GLY A 97 9.65 0.03 7.88
N TYR A 98 9.07 0.64 6.86
CA TYR A 98 8.84 -0.05 5.59
C TYR A 98 10.12 -0.14 4.79
N LYS A 99 10.24 -1.24 4.05
CA LYS A 99 11.29 -1.34 3.04
C LYS A 99 10.72 -0.82 1.73
N ALA A 100 11.35 0.20 1.20
CA ALA A 100 10.87 0.84 -0.01
C ALA A 100 12.06 1.32 -0.83
N LYS A 101 11.86 1.39 -2.13
CA LYS A 101 12.89 1.90 -3.03
C LYS A 101 12.25 2.48 -4.27
N LYS A 102 12.96 3.36 -4.93
CA LYS A 102 12.51 3.90 -6.20
C LYS A 102 12.74 2.85 -7.29
N ALA A 103 11.76 2.70 -8.17
CA ALA A 103 11.81 1.74 -9.24
C ALA A 103 11.35 2.41 -10.54
N GLY A 104 12.06 2.16 -11.61
CA GLY A 104 11.70 2.72 -12.90
C GLY A 104 11.89 4.22 -12.95
N GLY A 105 11.72 4.77 -14.10
CA GLY A 105 11.72 6.20 -14.32
C GLY A 105 12.91 6.94 -13.82
#